data_e5f556ba9efd2aea6648bc38acf8cca9
#
_entry.id   e5f556ba9efd2aea6648bc38acf8cca9
#
_cell.length_a   1.000
_cell.length_b   1.000
_cell.length_c   1.000
_cell.angle_alpha   90.00
_cell.angle_beta   90.00
_cell.angle_gamma   90.00
#
_symmetry.space_group_name_H-M   'P 1'
#
loop_
_entity.id
_entity.type
_entity.pdbx_description
1 polymer ?
#
loop_
_entity_poly.entity_id
_entity_poly.type
_entity_poly.pdbx_seq_one_letter_code
_entity_poly.pdbx_strand_id
1 'polypeptide(L)'
;MPGSQKWRARLATRSLLPLLGLLALSGCNGRRPEKSAAAKSVTAVPVARSHAKPQLAHRSQPQAPLEQFVQQHVEEADANGMRVLVYVGAKWCEPCQRFHKALESGQLDEVLAGTQFVEFDSDRDAAELRAAGYASKYIPLFSVPDQSGHASGRAIEGSIKGDAAVRRDLVPRLLALLDGKPTD
;
A
#
# COMPACT_ATOMS: atom_id res chain seq x y z
N MET A 1 0.82 51.17 4.32
CA MET A 1 -0.55 51.38 4.88
C MET A 1 -1.17 50.02 5.15
N PRO A 2 -1.58 49.72 6.37
CA PRO A 2 -1.97 48.41 6.80
C PRO A 2 -3.48 48.20 6.72
N GLY A 3 -3.92 47.04 6.35
CA GLY A 3 -5.30 46.60 6.34
C GLY A 3 -5.52 45.39 7.22
N SER A 4 -5.69 45.61 8.50
CA SER A 4 -6.07 44.60 9.48
C SER A 4 -7.57 44.30 9.38
N GLN A 5 -7.92 43.06 9.06
CA GLN A 5 -9.31 42.58 9.22
C GLN A 5 -9.43 41.69 10.45
N LYS A 6 -10.11 42.26 11.45
CA LYS A 6 -10.54 41.63 12.70
C LYS A 6 -11.67 40.64 12.41
N TRP A 7 -11.50 39.37 12.68
CA TRP A 7 -12.59 38.37 12.71
C TRP A 7 -13.27 38.43 14.09
N ARG A 8 -14.51 38.84 14.09
CA ARG A 8 -15.38 38.90 15.27
C ARG A 8 -15.89 37.49 15.62
N ALA A 9 -15.58 37.04 16.82
CA ALA A 9 -16.22 35.92 17.48
C ALA A 9 -17.72 36.19 17.66
N ARG A 10 -18.59 35.29 17.27
CA ARG A 10 -19.98 35.24 17.66
C ARG A 10 -20.18 34.08 18.62
N LEU A 11 -20.33 34.45 19.89
CA LEU A 11 -20.92 33.63 20.95
C LEU A 11 -22.46 33.65 20.77
N ALA A 12 -23.09 32.50 20.77
CA ALA A 12 -24.53 32.34 20.96
C ALA A 12 -24.75 31.12 21.85
N THR A 13 -24.89 31.38 23.09
CA THR A 13 -26.04 31.36 24.01
C THR A 13 -26.83 30.04 24.10
N ARG A 14 -26.67 29.48 25.27
CA ARG A 14 -27.44 28.53 26.08
C ARG A 14 -28.94 28.53 25.82
N SER A 15 -29.54 27.37 25.82
CA SER A 15 -30.89 27.15 26.34
C SER A 15 -30.95 25.83 27.09
N LEU A 16 -31.01 25.95 28.40
CA LEU A 16 -31.43 24.92 29.35
C LEU A 16 -32.96 24.93 29.43
N LEU A 17 -33.57 23.79 29.38
CA LEU A 17 -34.89 23.56 29.96
C LEU A 17 -34.99 22.12 30.47
N PRO A 18 -35.36 21.91 31.75
CA PRO A 18 -35.62 20.60 32.30
C PRO A 18 -37.14 20.32 32.27
N LEU A 19 -37.54 19.11 32.00
CA LEU A 19 -38.89 18.63 32.38
C LEU A 19 -38.81 17.26 33.02
N LEU A 20 -39.16 17.24 34.29
CA LEU A 20 -39.52 16.09 35.10
C LEU A 20 -40.83 15.47 34.59
N GLY A 21 -40.97 14.18 34.71
CA GLY A 21 -42.25 13.45 34.59
C GLY A 21 -42.04 11.96 34.45
N LEU A 22 -42.08 11.27 35.43
CA LEU A 22 -43.04 10.45 36.17
C LEU A 22 -42.96 8.96 35.85
N LEU A 23 -42.79 8.18 36.92
CA LEU A 23 -42.77 6.72 37.00
C LEU A 23 -44.05 6.06 36.44
N ALA A 24 -43.89 4.93 35.76
CA ALA A 24 -44.86 3.83 35.80
C ALA A 24 -44.10 2.49 35.71
N LEU A 25 -44.18 1.74 36.83
CA LEU A 25 -43.88 0.35 36.95
C LEU A 25 -44.99 -0.46 36.29
N SER A 26 -44.69 -1.41 35.44
CA SER A 26 -45.38 -2.71 35.39
C SER A 26 -44.89 -3.59 34.23
N GLY A 27 -44.62 -4.84 34.54
CA GLY A 27 -44.85 -5.95 33.62
C GLY A 27 -43.61 -6.71 33.13
N CYS A 28 -43.21 -7.70 33.90
CA CYS A 28 -42.45 -8.86 33.38
C CYS A 28 -43.14 -9.47 32.17
N ASN A 29 -42.45 -9.61 31.04
CA ASN A 29 -42.54 -10.86 30.31
C ASN A 29 -41.32 -11.04 29.42
N GLY A 30 -40.55 -12.05 29.71
CA GLY A 30 -39.35 -12.41 28.98
C GLY A 30 -39.66 -12.91 27.57
N ARG A 31 -39.19 -12.18 26.59
CA ARG A 31 -38.79 -12.72 25.29
C ARG A 31 -37.59 -11.97 24.84
N ARG A 32 -36.44 -12.58 25.03
CA ARG A 32 -35.19 -12.18 24.41
C ARG A 32 -35.36 -12.27 22.90
N PRO A 33 -35.29 -11.22 22.13
CA PRO A 33 -35.06 -11.38 20.68
C PRO A 33 -33.60 -11.80 20.49
N GLU A 34 -33.39 -13.05 20.12
CA GLU A 34 -32.18 -13.50 19.49
C GLU A 34 -31.96 -12.63 18.23
N LYS A 35 -31.11 -11.64 18.35
CA LYS A 35 -30.49 -11.02 17.19
C LYS A 35 -29.54 -12.04 16.59
N SER A 36 -30.09 -12.90 15.75
CA SER A 36 -29.33 -13.64 14.76
C SER A 36 -28.70 -12.58 13.84
N ALA A 37 -27.50 -12.14 14.19
CA ALA A 37 -26.63 -11.45 13.28
C ALA A 37 -26.16 -12.52 12.28
N ALA A 38 -26.90 -12.66 11.19
CA ALA A 38 -26.43 -13.37 10.01
C ALA A 38 -25.19 -12.62 9.51
N ALA A 39 -24.03 -13.01 10.04
CA ALA A 39 -22.75 -12.68 9.44
C ALA A 39 -22.81 -13.26 8.02
N LYS A 40 -23.01 -12.38 7.04
CA LYS A 40 -22.80 -12.71 5.63
C LYS A 40 -21.31 -13.07 5.52
N SER A 41 -21.01 -14.36 5.60
CA SER A 41 -19.73 -14.89 5.14
C SER A 41 -19.59 -14.49 3.68
N VAL A 42 -18.88 -13.43 3.44
CA VAL A 42 -18.36 -13.13 2.11
C VAL A 42 -17.31 -14.19 1.88
N THR A 43 -17.71 -15.27 1.20
CA THR A 43 -16.78 -16.28 0.71
C THR A 43 -15.89 -15.55 -0.30
N ALA A 44 -14.69 -15.20 0.13
CA ALA A 44 -13.68 -14.68 -0.77
C ALA A 44 -13.41 -15.80 -1.80
N VAL A 45 -13.91 -15.61 -3.01
CA VAL A 45 -13.55 -16.47 -4.15
C VAL A 45 -12.04 -16.27 -4.33
N PRO A 46 -11.23 -17.34 -4.28
CA PRO A 46 -9.79 -17.19 -4.52
C PRO A 46 -9.61 -16.68 -5.95
N VAL A 47 -9.19 -15.44 -6.10
CA VAL A 47 -8.81 -14.90 -7.41
C VAL A 47 -7.61 -15.72 -7.88
N ALA A 48 -7.75 -16.40 -9.02
CA ALA A 48 -6.66 -17.16 -9.61
C ALA A 48 -5.48 -16.21 -9.88
N ARG A 49 -4.25 -16.62 -9.49
CA ARG A 49 -3.06 -15.82 -9.74
C ARG A 49 -2.88 -15.57 -11.23
N SER A 50 -2.63 -14.33 -11.60
CA SER A 50 -2.33 -13.95 -12.98
C SER A 50 -1.01 -14.58 -13.43
N HIS A 51 -0.99 -15.05 -14.68
CA HIS A 51 0.24 -15.49 -15.37
C HIS A 51 0.79 -14.40 -16.30
N ALA A 52 0.28 -13.17 -16.18
CA ALA A 52 0.79 -12.03 -16.94
C ALA A 52 2.29 -11.81 -16.64
N LYS A 53 3.04 -11.37 -17.65
CA LYS A 53 4.42 -10.96 -17.47
C LYS A 53 4.54 -9.89 -16.38
N PRO A 54 5.67 -9.81 -15.65
CA PRO A 54 5.88 -8.76 -14.69
C PRO A 54 5.80 -7.39 -15.39
N GLN A 55 5.16 -6.45 -14.71
CA GLN A 55 4.93 -5.10 -15.24
C GLN A 55 5.69 -4.08 -14.40
N LEU A 56 6.16 -3.01 -15.04
CA LEU A 56 6.79 -1.89 -14.38
C LEU A 56 5.99 -0.63 -14.64
N ALA A 57 5.39 -0.08 -13.59
CA ALA A 57 4.63 1.17 -13.65
C ALA A 57 5.49 2.32 -13.13
N HIS A 58 5.59 3.37 -13.92
CA HIS A 58 6.34 4.58 -13.58
C HIS A 58 5.39 5.75 -13.31
N ARG A 59 5.63 6.49 -12.24
CA ARG A 59 4.94 7.75 -12.01
C ARG A 59 5.61 8.85 -12.85
N SER A 60 5.00 9.16 -14.01
CA SER A 60 5.56 10.11 -14.98
C SER A 60 5.60 11.54 -14.44
N GLN A 61 4.64 11.94 -13.62
CA GLN A 61 4.57 13.25 -12.94
C GLN A 61 3.87 13.13 -11.60
N PRO A 62 4.22 13.92 -10.57
CA PRO A 62 3.56 13.91 -9.28
C PRO A 62 2.21 14.66 -9.37
N GLN A 63 1.20 14.03 -9.98
CA GLN A 63 -0.16 14.57 -10.06
C GLN A 63 -1.00 14.21 -8.84
N ALA A 64 -0.59 13.18 -8.10
CA ALA A 64 -1.23 12.72 -6.87
C ALA A 64 -0.14 12.38 -5.84
N PRO A 65 -0.44 12.38 -4.54
CA PRO A 65 0.44 11.86 -3.50
C PRO A 65 0.93 10.44 -3.85
N LEU A 66 2.15 10.11 -3.43
CA LEU A 66 2.79 8.82 -3.75
C LEU A 66 1.93 7.64 -3.30
N GLU A 67 1.43 7.68 -2.07
CA GLU A 67 0.59 6.64 -1.48
C GLU A 67 -0.71 6.44 -2.27
N GLN A 68 -1.31 7.50 -2.78
CA GLN A 68 -2.53 7.40 -3.61
C GLN A 68 -2.23 6.72 -4.96
N PHE A 69 -1.09 7.03 -5.57
CA PHE A 69 -0.65 6.37 -6.79
C PHE A 69 -0.40 4.88 -6.56
N VAL A 70 0.25 4.51 -5.45
CA VAL A 70 0.46 3.11 -5.07
C VAL A 70 -0.86 2.41 -4.79
N GLN A 71 -1.78 3.06 -4.05
CA GLN A 71 -3.10 2.50 -3.75
C GLN A 71 -3.87 2.13 -5.01
N GLN A 72 -3.91 3.00 -6.02
CA GLN A 72 -4.56 2.71 -7.30
C GLN A 72 -4.01 1.45 -7.96
N HIS A 73 -2.68 1.28 -7.93
CA HIS A 73 -2.04 0.08 -8.48
C HIS A 73 -2.33 -1.18 -7.65
N VAL A 74 -2.48 -1.05 -6.33
CA VAL A 74 -2.90 -2.17 -5.46
C VAL A 74 -4.33 -2.61 -5.82
N GLU A 75 -5.27 -1.67 -5.95
CA GLU A 75 -6.66 -1.96 -6.32
C GLU A 75 -6.77 -2.60 -7.71
N GLU A 76 -6.04 -2.06 -8.70
CA GLU A 76 -6.00 -2.61 -10.07
C GLU A 76 -5.37 -4.01 -10.11
N ALA A 77 -4.31 -4.22 -9.37
CA ALA A 77 -3.63 -5.51 -9.31
C ALA A 77 -4.49 -6.58 -8.64
N ASP A 78 -5.13 -6.25 -7.51
CA ASP A 78 -6.05 -7.15 -6.81
C ASP A 78 -7.20 -7.60 -7.72
N ALA A 79 -7.78 -6.67 -8.50
CA ALA A 79 -8.84 -6.96 -9.47
C ALA A 79 -8.37 -7.93 -10.58
N ASN A 80 -7.08 -7.95 -10.89
CA ASN A 80 -6.48 -8.76 -11.95
C ASN A 80 -5.72 -10.00 -11.44
N GLY A 81 -5.79 -10.30 -10.15
CA GLY A 81 -5.07 -11.43 -9.53
C GLY A 81 -3.55 -11.26 -9.56
N MET A 82 -3.07 -10.03 -9.63
CA MET A 82 -1.65 -9.68 -9.58
C MET A 82 -1.22 -9.27 -8.17
N ARG A 83 0.10 -9.27 -7.94
CA ARG A 83 0.72 -8.82 -6.69
C ARG A 83 1.49 -7.53 -6.96
N VAL A 84 1.49 -6.60 -6.00
CA VAL A 84 2.22 -5.34 -6.13
C VAL A 84 3.45 -5.33 -5.24
N LEU A 85 4.53 -4.80 -5.78
CA LEU A 85 5.73 -4.39 -5.04
C LEU A 85 6.06 -2.94 -5.40
N VAL A 86 6.24 -2.11 -4.40
CA VAL A 86 6.90 -0.81 -4.59
C VAL A 86 8.39 -1.08 -4.76
N TYR A 87 8.93 -0.59 -5.85
CA TYR A 87 10.35 -0.66 -6.18
C TYR A 87 10.97 0.74 -6.13
N VAL A 88 12.02 0.87 -5.33
CA VAL A 88 12.78 2.13 -5.26
C VAL A 88 14.20 1.89 -5.75
N GLY A 89 14.58 2.66 -6.76
CA GLY A 89 15.89 2.57 -7.38
C GLY A 89 16.47 3.95 -7.68
N ALA A 90 17.60 3.96 -8.39
CA ALA A 90 18.20 5.17 -8.93
C ALA A 90 18.99 4.83 -10.21
N LYS A 91 19.16 5.83 -11.08
CA LYS A 91 19.89 5.67 -12.35
C LYS A 91 21.36 5.28 -12.16
N TRP A 92 21.98 5.74 -11.07
CA TRP A 92 23.39 5.45 -10.74
C TRP A 92 23.58 4.09 -10.01
N CYS A 93 22.50 3.44 -9.59
CA CYS A 93 22.53 2.19 -8.84
C CYS A 93 22.77 1.00 -9.79
N GLU A 94 23.93 0.38 -9.75
CA GLU A 94 24.26 -0.75 -10.63
C GLU A 94 23.32 -1.94 -10.45
N PRO A 95 22.99 -2.43 -9.22
CA PRO A 95 22.02 -3.52 -9.05
C PRO A 95 20.64 -3.17 -9.60
N CYS A 96 20.22 -1.88 -9.51
CA CYS A 96 18.96 -1.42 -10.06
C CYS A 96 18.93 -1.53 -11.60
N GLN A 97 20.01 -1.09 -12.26
CA GLN A 97 20.15 -1.21 -13.72
C GLN A 97 20.12 -2.68 -14.19
N ARG A 98 20.72 -3.59 -13.42
CA ARG A 98 20.67 -5.03 -13.69
C ARG A 98 19.27 -5.61 -13.57
N PHE A 99 18.52 -5.18 -12.57
CA PHE A 99 17.13 -5.57 -12.40
C PHE A 99 16.27 -5.10 -13.59
N HIS A 100 16.39 -3.84 -14.01
CA HIS A 100 15.71 -3.33 -15.20
C HIS A 100 16.04 -4.13 -16.45
N LYS A 101 17.33 -4.35 -16.71
CA LYS A 101 17.79 -5.15 -17.86
C LYS A 101 17.22 -6.56 -17.84
N ALA A 102 17.11 -7.19 -16.68
CA ALA A 102 16.54 -8.53 -16.54
C ALA A 102 15.04 -8.56 -16.81
N LEU A 103 14.29 -7.51 -16.38
CA LEU A 103 12.87 -7.34 -16.74
C LEU A 103 12.69 -7.13 -18.23
N GLU A 104 13.40 -6.18 -18.83
CA GLU A 104 13.29 -5.81 -20.25
C GLU A 104 13.66 -6.97 -21.18
N SER A 105 14.62 -7.80 -20.80
CA SER A 105 15.04 -8.97 -21.58
C SER A 105 14.14 -10.19 -21.43
N GLY A 106 13.09 -10.12 -20.59
CA GLY A 106 12.18 -11.23 -20.33
C GLY A 106 12.75 -12.34 -19.45
N GLN A 107 13.94 -12.15 -18.88
CA GLN A 107 14.56 -13.17 -18.00
C GLN A 107 13.74 -13.46 -16.74
N LEU A 108 12.85 -12.56 -16.37
CA LEU A 108 12.03 -12.63 -15.16
C LEU A 108 10.56 -12.97 -15.45
N ASP A 109 10.17 -13.13 -16.72
CA ASP A 109 8.77 -13.30 -17.14
C ASP A 109 8.07 -14.45 -16.42
N GLU A 110 8.71 -15.62 -16.34
CA GLU A 110 8.12 -16.79 -15.70
C GLU A 110 8.17 -16.72 -14.17
N VAL A 111 9.35 -16.34 -13.63
CA VAL A 111 9.59 -16.42 -12.18
C VAL A 111 8.87 -15.34 -11.39
N LEU A 112 8.59 -14.19 -12.02
CA LEU A 112 7.85 -13.08 -11.41
C LEU A 112 6.50 -12.84 -12.10
N ALA A 113 5.96 -13.84 -12.80
CA ALA A 113 4.64 -13.75 -13.42
C ALA A 113 3.59 -13.26 -12.41
N GLY A 114 2.66 -12.42 -12.87
CA GLY A 114 1.61 -11.86 -12.04
C GLY A 114 2.11 -10.87 -10.99
N THR A 115 3.27 -10.23 -11.23
CA THR A 115 3.80 -9.18 -10.32
C THR A 115 3.86 -7.83 -11.03
N GLN A 116 3.35 -6.81 -10.37
CA GLN A 116 3.47 -5.42 -10.79
C GLN A 116 4.45 -4.69 -9.88
N PHE A 117 5.44 -4.04 -10.47
CA PHE A 117 6.38 -3.16 -9.78
C PHE A 117 5.95 -1.71 -9.99
N VAL A 118 5.76 -0.96 -8.90
CA VAL A 118 5.49 0.48 -8.94
C VAL A 118 6.79 1.19 -8.59
N GLU A 119 7.40 1.83 -9.59
CA GLU A 119 8.75 2.36 -9.49
C GLU A 119 8.80 3.82 -9.08
N PHE A 120 9.73 4.10 -8.16
CA PHE A 120 10.10 5.43 -7.71
C PHE A 120 11.62 5.63 -7.74
N ASP A 121 12.03 6.88 -7.93
CA ASP A 121 13.44 7.27 -7.89
C ASP A 121 13.81 7.72 -6.47
N SER A 122 14.84 7.11 -5.88
CA SER A 122 15.27 7.38 -4.51
C SER A 122 15.71 8.82 -4.26
N ASP A 123 16.17 9.53 -5.30
CA ASP A 123 16.63 10.90 -5.17
C ASP A 123 15.48 11.90 -5.38
N ARG A 124 14.72 11.70 -6.46
CA ARG A 124 13.60 12.59 -6.84
C ARG A 124 12.44 12.49 -5.85
N ASP A 125 12.08 11.28 -5.45
CA ASP A 125 10.86 11.00 -4.67
C ASP A 125 11.15 10.86 -3.16
N ALA A 126 12.35 11.17 -2.69
CA ALA A 126 12.85 10.91 -1.33
C ALA A 126 11.93 11.38 -0.19
N ALA A 127 11.32 12.55 -0.33
CA ALA A 127 10.45 13.12 0.70
C ALA A 127 9.12 12.34 0.82
N GLU A 128 8.50 12.04 -0.31
CA GLU A 128 7.24 11.29 -0.37
C GLU A 128 7.45 9.81 0.03
N LEU A 129 8.55 9.19 -0.43
CA LEU A 129 8.93 7.83 -0.02
C LEU A 129 9.06 7.72 1.50
N ARG A 130 9.69 8.72 2.14
CA ARG A 130 9.81 8.75 3.60
C ARG A 130 8.45 8.91 4.27
N ALA A 131 7.59 9.78 3.76
CA ALA A 131 6.26 10.02 4.32
C ALA A 131 5.37 8.77 4.23
N ALA A 132 5.47 8.00 3.12
CA ALA A 132 4.72 6.77 2.91
C ALA A 132 5.38 5.52 3.53
N GLY A 133 6.52 5.66 4.22
CA GLY A 133 7.19 4.56 4.93
C GLY A 133 8.14 3.71 4.07
N TYR A 134 8.44 4.13 2.83
CA TYR A 134 9.36 3.43 1.91
C TYR A 134 10.80 3.93 2.00
N ALA A 135 11.17 4.65 3.07
CA ALA A 135 12.56 5.06 3.26
C ALA A 135 13.46 3.84 3.47
N SER A 136 14.58 3.79 2.76
CA SER A 136 15.56 2.72 2.84
C SER A 136 16.98 3.27 2.88
N LYS A 137 17.86 2.57 3.57
CA LYS A 137 19.29 2.87 3.58
C LYS A 137 19.99 2.36 2.32
N TYR A 138 19.48 1.28 1.76
CA TYR A 138 20.07 0.62 0.60
C TYR A 138 19.05 0.44 -0.51
N ILE A 139 19.48 0.65 -1.75
CA ILE A 139 18.71 0.37 -2.95
C ILE A 139 19.40 -0.73 -3.78
N PRO A 140 18.61 -1.51 -4.55
CA PRO A 140 17.17 -1.44 -4.73
C PRO A 140 16.41 -1.79 -3.45
N LEU A 141 15.29 -1.09 -3.18
CA LEU A 141 14.30 -1.49 -2.20
C LEU A 141 13.11 -2.13 -2.94
N PHE A 142 12.61 -3.23 -2.40
CA PHE A 142 11.32 -3.81 -2.80
C PHE A 142 10.47 -3.95 -1.55
N SER A 143 9.29 -3.34 -1.55
CA SER A 143 8.39 -3.30 -0.39
C SER A 143 6.98 -3.70 -0.79
N VAL A 144 6.33 -4.48 0.06
CA VAL A 144 4.91 -4.79 -0.09
C VAL A 144 4.11 -3.59 0.43
N PRO A 145 3.26 -2.97 -0.38
CA PRO A 145 2.34 -1.94 0.10
C PRO A 145 1.22 -2.55 0.94
N ASP A 146 0.59 -1.72 1.78
CA ASP A 146 -0.72 -2.00 2.35
C ASP A 146 -1.84 -1.49 1.41
N GLN A 147 -3.09 -1.71 1.79
CA GLN A 147 -4.27 -1.30 1.02
C GLN A 147 -4.44 0.23 0.91
N SER A 148 -3.74 1.00 1.72
CA SER A 148 -3.74 2.47 1.66
C SER A 148 -2.56 3.05 0.86
N GLY A 149 -1.72 2.18 0.30
CA GLY A 149 -0.54 2.56 -0.48
C GLY A 149 0.69 2.92 0.35
N HIS A 150 0.66 2.70 1.67
CA HIS A 150 1.84 2.85 2.54
C HIS A 150 2.63 1.55 2.63
N ALA A 151 3.86 1.65 3.10
CA ALA A 151 4.68 0.47 3.36
C ALA A 151 4.08 -0.40 4.48
N SER A 152 3.89 -1.69 4.21
CA SER A 152 3.38 -2.65 5.20
C SER A 152 4.42 -3.08 6.25
N GLY A 153 5.65 -2.61 6.15
CA GLY A 153 6.79 -3.05 6.95
C GLY A 153 7.48 -4.30 6.41
N ARG A 154 6.96 -4.93 5.35
CA ARG A 154 7.58 -6.07 4.68
C ARG A 154 8.38 -5.59 3.47
N ALA A 155 9.70 -5.73 3.55
CA ALA A 155 10.58 -5.25 2.49
C ALA A 155 11.90 -6.03 2.46
N ILE A 156 12.57 -5.97 1.32
CA ILE A 156 13.97 -6.33 1.14
C ILE A 156 14.71 -5.14 0.56
N GLU A 157 15.93 -4.93 1.01
CA GLU A 157 16.75 -3.83 0.52
C GLU A 157 18.17 -4.28 0.15
N GLY A 158 18.76 -3.54 -0.78
CA GLY A 158 20.07 -3.83 -1.30
C GLY A 158 20.12 -5.09 -2.17
N SER A 159 21.19 -5.21 -2.94
CA SER A 159 21.50 -6.38 -3.74
C SER A 159 22.99 -6.45 -4.01
N ILE A 160 23.46 -7.64 -4.37
CA ILE A 160 24.84 -7.88 -4.78
C ILE A 160 25.03 -7.39 -6.23
N LYS A 161 26.21 -6.86 -6.53
CA LYS A 161 26.58 -6.45 -7.89
C LYS A 161 26.88 -7.65 -8.78
N GLY A 162 26.73 -7.47 -10.07
CA GLY A 162 27.08 -8.42 -11.09
C GLY A 162 25.90 -9.06 -11.84
N ASP A 163 26.18 -9.62 -13.03
CA ASP A 163 25.15 -10.11 -13.95
C ASP A 163 24.31 -11.26 -13.40
N ALA A 164 24.93 -12.18 -12.66
CA ALA A 164 24.23 -13.33 -12.09
C ALA A 164 23.42 -13.00 -10.83
N ALA A 165 23.64 -11.83 -10.22
CA ALA A 165 23.07 -11.49 -8.92
C ALA A 165 21.54 -11.41 -8.93
N VAL A 166 20.94 -10.93 -10.04
CA VAL A 166 19.48 -10.81 -10.12
C VAL A 166 18.80 -12.17 -9.94
N ARG A 167 19.21 -13.17 -10.73
CA ARG A 167 18.57 -14.49 -10.66
C ARG A 167 18.98 -15.30 -9.44
N ARG A 168 20.24 -15.23 -9.06
CA ARG A 168 20.79 -16.05 -7.96
C ARG A 168 20.42 -15.51 -6.58
N ASP A 169 20.46 -14.19 -6.41
CA ASP A 169 20.37 -13.57 -5.09
C ASP A 169 19.07 -12.77 -4.90
N LEU A 170 18.65 -11.95 -5.90
CA LEU A 170 17.49 -11.09 -5.77
C LEU A 170 16.16 -11.84 -5.95
N VAL A 171 16.03 -12.67 -6.99
CA VAL A 171 14.79 -13.39 -7.29
C VAL A 171 14.32 -14.26 -6.13
N PRO A 172 15.14 -15.09 -5.47
CA PRO A 172 14.68 -15.88 -4.32
C PRO A 172 14.15 -15.02 -3.18
N ARG A 173 14.77 -13.88 -2.91
CA ARG A 173 14.31 -12.92 -1.89
C ARG A 173 12.99 -12.27 -2.27
N LEU A 174 12.80 -11.89 -3.54
CA LEU A 174 11.53 -11.36 -4.06
C LEU A 174 10.40 -12.39 -3.93
N LEU A 175 10.65 -13.64 -4.28
CA LEU A 175 9.66 -14.70 -4.13
C LEU A 175 9.29 -14.94 -2.67
N ALA A 176 10.27 -14.97 -1.76
CA ALA A 176 10.02 -15.07 -0.32
C ALA A 176 9.18 -13.89 0.18
N LEU A 177 9.52 -12.66 -0.23
CA LEU A 177 8.77 -11.45 0.11
C LEU A 177 7.32 -11.52 -0.36
N LEU A 178 7.09 -11.92 -1.62
CA LEU A 178 5.77 -12.07 -2.22
C LEU A 178 4.95 -13.17 -1.54
N ASP A 179 5.59 -14.25 -1.09
CA ASP A 179 4.92 -15.37 -0.40
C ASP A 179 4.74 -15.11 1.10
N GLY A 180 5.16 -13.97 1.62
CA GLY A 180 5.07 -13.65 3.04
C GLY A 180 6.02 -14.44 3.94
N LYS A 181 7.07 -15.01 3.37
CA LYS A 181 8.11 -15.75 4.08
C LYS A 181 9.19 -14.81 4.64
N PRO A 182 9.97 -15.24 5.65
CA PRO A 182 11.16 -14.50 6.07
C PRO A 182 12.11 -14.26 4.88
N THR A 183 12.73 -13.09 4.87
CA THR A 183 13.59 -12.62 3.77
C THR A 183 15.01 -12.34 4.26
N ASP A 184 15.58 -13.28 4.98
CA ASP A 184 16.94 -13.16 5.55
C ASP A 184 18.02 -12.95 4.47
#